data_f6ddc546a4d7a51473ffbd8a5b626cf3
#
_entry.id   f6ddc546a4d7a51473ffbd8a5b626cf3
#
_cell.length_a   1.000
_cell.length_b   1.000
_cell.length_c   1.000
_cell.angle_alpha   90.00
_cell.angle_beta   90.00
_cell.angle_gamma   90.00
#
_symmetry.space_group_name_H-M   'P 1'
#
loop_
_entity.id
_entity.type
_entity.pdbx_description
1 polymer ?
#
loop_
_entity_poly.entity_id
_entity_poly.type
_entity_poly.pdbx_seq_one_letter_code
_entity_poly.pdbx_strand_id
1 'polypeptide(L)'
;MKKLLQLSIIILPVSFFLIFFILLTEENQFPGADYREFDLPVFELKILNNDVSIANSDLEGDYVINVWASWCITCRIEHPYLASLAKNGIPIIGINYKDEKIDALEWLSKYGNPYQVTVQDYKGTLALDMGVTGAPETFLVNKGKIVAHYEGEINDYVWNQVFDPIIQERGMFK
;
A
#
# COMPACT_ATOMS: atom_id res chain seq x y z
N MET A 1 -56.59 8.30 7.38
CA MET A 1 -55.54 9.22 6.89
C MET A 1 -54.66 9.81 8.00
N LYS A 2 -55.18 10.44 9.08
CA LYS A 2 -54.39 11.02 10.17
C LYS A 2 -53.44 10.04 10.90
N LYS A 3 -53.91 8.79 11.17
CA LYS A 3 -53.06 7.77 11.83
C LYS A 3 -51.92 7.26 10.93
N LEU A 4 -52.10 7.18 9.64
CA LEU A 4 -51.05 6.82 8.67
C LEU A 4 -49.98 7.93 8.57
N LEU A 5 -50.40 9.19 8.58
CA LEU A 5 -49.51 10.34 8.56
C LEU A 5 -48.68 10.45 9.87
N GLN A 6 -49.29 10.15 11.01
CA GLN A 6 -48.58 10.11 12.30
C GLN A 6 -47.56 8.96 12.36
N LEU A 7 -47.91 7.81 11.78
CA LEU A 7 -46.99 6.66 11.73
C LEU A 7 -45.79 6.93 10.81
N SER A 8 -45.99 7.60 9.66
CA SER A 8 -44.89 7.97 8.75
C SER A 8 -43.92 8.96 9.33
N ILE A 9 -44.33 9.88 10.22
CA ILE A 9 -43.48 10.84 10.89
C ILE A 9 -42.45 10.15 11.82
N ILE A 10 -42.78 8.97 12.33
CA ILE A 10 -41.91 8.19 13.20
C ILE A 10 -41.09 7.18 12.39
N ILE A 11 -41.72 6.48 11.44
CA ILE A 11 -41.06 5.42 10.65
C ILE A 11 -39.94 5.98 9.78
N LEU A 12 -40.17 7.14 9.11
CA LEU A 12 -39.14 7.72 8.22
C LEU A 12 -37.85 8.11 8.92
N PRO A 13 -37.87 8.83 10.06
CA PRO A 13 -36.62 9.10 10.78
C PRO A 13 -35.95 7.82 11.30
N VAL A 14 -36.73 6.89 11.85
CA VAL A 14 -36.18 5.62 12.37
C VAL A 14 -35.52 4.81 11.27
N SER A 15 -36.16 4.67 10.11
CA SER A 15 -35.56 3.96 8.98
C SER A 15 -34.32 4.69 8.43
N PHE A 16 -34.34 6.02 8.38
CA PHE A 16 -33.17 6.81 8.00
C PHE A 16 -31.99 6.60 8.96
N PHE A 17 -32.22 6.68 10.26
CA PHE A 17 -31.18 6.42 11.25
C PHE A 17 -30.67 4.98 11.20
N LEU A 18 -31.53 4.02 10.97
CA LEU A 18 -31.17 2.60 10.86
C LEU A 18 -30.31 2.33 9.62
N ILE A 19 -30.72 2.89 8.46
CA ILE A 19 -29.94 2.80 7.23
C ILE A 19 -28.60 3.53 7.39
N PHE A 20 -28.61 4.73 7.95
CA PHE A 20 -27.40 5.50 8.23
C PHE A 20 -26.44 4.76 9.18
N PHE A 21 -26.99 4.13 10.23
CA PHE A 21 -26.20 3.30 11.14
C PHE A 21 -25.62 2.07 10.46
N ILE A 22 -26.40 1.38 9.61
CA ILE A 22 -25.91 0.24 8.80
C ILE A 22 -24.77 0.71 7.89
N LEU A 23 -24.96 1.81 7.15
CA LEU A 23 -23.92 2.36 6.27
C LEU A 23 -22.65 2.76 7.02
N LEU A 24 -22.76 3.29 8.24
CA LEU A 24 -21.62 3.62 9.09
C LEU A 24 -20.89 2.38 9.64
N THR A 25 -21.60 1.25 9.79
CA THR A 25 -21.01 0.02 10.32
C THR A 25 -20.48 -0.92 9.24
N GLU A 26 -20.79 -0.70 7.97
CA GLU A 26 -20.25 -1.50 6.85
C GLU A 26 -18.78 -1.13 6.49
N GLU A 27 -18.27 0.02 6.90
CA GLU A 27 -16.86 0.39 6.72
C GLU A 27 -15.99 -0.15 7.87
N ASN A 28 -15.87 -1.48 7.99
CA ASN A 28 -14.83 -2.12 8.82
C ASN A 28 -13.46 -2.13 8.13
N GLN A 29 -13.17 -1.17 7.25
CA GLN A 29 -11.84 -1.05 6.67
C GLN A 29 -10.93 -0.29 7.63
N PHE A 30 -9.72 -0.80 7.79
CA PHE A 30 -8.69 -0.10 8.55
C PHE A 30 -8.42 1.25 7.86
N PRO A 31 -8.42 2.39 8.58
CA PRO A 31 -8.21 3.69 7.97
C PRO A 31 -6.92 3.73 7.14
N GLY A 32 -7.00 4.18 5.89
CA GLY A 32 -5.89 4.18 4.94
C GLY A 32 -5.64 2.86 4.22
N ALA A 33 -6.38 1.78 4.55
CA ALA A 33 -6.27 0.50 3.85
C ALA A 33 -7.27 0.39 2.70
N ASP A 34 -6.83 -0.20 1.59
CA ASP A 34 -7.66 -0.58 0.45
C ASP A 34 -7.40 -2.05 0.09
N TYR A 35 -8.44 -2.83 0.01
CA TYR A 35 -8.39 -4.27 -0.28
C TYR A 35 -8.93 -4.63 -1.67
N ARG A 36 -9.09 -3.63 -2.54
CA ARG A 36 -9.49 -3.86 -3.94
C ARG A 36 -8.36 -4.58 -4.66
N GLU A 37 -8.70 -5.70 -5.30
CA GLU A 37 -7.73 -6.47 -6.08
C GLU A 37 -7.66 -5.93 -7.52
N PHE A 38 -6.45 -5.67 -8.00
CA PHE A 38 -6.19 -5.27 -9.37
C PHE A 38 -4.82 -5.74 -9.84
N ASP A 39 -4.64 -5.83 -11.15
CA ASP A 39 -3.38 -6.23 -11.74
C ASP A 39 -2.32 -5.15 -11.52
N LEU A 40 -1.08 -5.56 -11.20
CA LEU A 40 0.04 -4.64 -11.15
C LEU A 40 0.19 -3.97 -12.53
N PRO A 41 0.23 -2.62 -12.62
CA PRO A 41 0.39 -1.93 -13.87
C PRO A 41 1.64 -2.38 -14.64
N VAL A 42 1.56 -2.39 -15.95
CA VAL A 42 2.71 -2.69 -16.81
C VAL A 42 3.70 -1.54 -16.74
N PHE A 43 4.96 -1.85 -16.40
CA PHE A 43 6.03 -0.88 -16.39
C PHE A 43 7.33 -1.48 -16.90
N GLU A 44 8.22 -0.60 -17.36
CA GLU A 44 9.63 -0.87 -17.57
C GLU A 44 10.42 0.33 -17.07
N LEU A 45 11.10 0.17 -15.93
CA LEU A 45 11.83 1.24 -15.24
C LEU A 45 13.26 0.84 -14.95
N LYS A 46 14.15 1.84 -14.88
CA LYS A 46 15.54 1.61 -14.48
C LYS A 46 15.64 1.24 -13.00
N ILE A 47 16.52 0.28 -12.72
CA ILE A 47 16.95 -0.01 -11.36
C ILE A 47 17.80 1.16 -10.86
N LEU A 48 17.54 1.60 -9.63
CA LEU A 48 18.15 2.81 -9.06
C LEU A 48 19.70 2.76 -9.03
N ASN A 49 20.29 1.61 -8.71
CA ASN A 49 21.74 1.46 -8.51
C ASN A 49 22.52 1.03 -9.76
N ASN A 50 21.84 0.79 -10.89
CA ASN A 50 22.46 0.45 -12.16
C ASN A 50 21.64 1.00 -13.34
N ASP A 51 22.12 0.79 -14.57
CA ASP A 51 21.42 1.26 -15.78
C ASP A 51 20.56 0.17 -16.44
N VAL A 52 20.35 -0.95 -15.76
CA VAL A 52 19.48 -2.04 -16.23
C VAL A 52 18.03 -1.68 -15.97
N SER A 53 17.15 -1.92 -16.94
CA SER A 53 15.70 -1.82 -16.73
C SER A 53 15.15 -3.15 -16.24
N ILE A 54 14.07 -3.06 -15.48
CA ILE A 54 13.25 -4.19 -15.03
C ILE A 54 11.79 -3.90 -15.34
N ALA A 55 11.06 -4.90 -15.78
CA ALA A 55 9.64 -4.84 -16.03
C ALA A 55 8.85 -5.56 -14.92
N ASN A 56 7.55 -5.29 -14.83
CA ASN A 56 6.67 -6.04 -13.91
C ASN A 56 6.66 -7.54 -14.17
N SER A 57 6.89 -7.97 -15.43
CA SER A 57 7.00 -9.40 -15.81
C SER A 57 8.22 -10.11 -15.25
N ASP A 58 9.23 -9.36 -14.80
CA ASP A 58 10.46 -9.91 -14.21
C ASP A 58 10.32 -10.11 -12.69
N LEU A 59 9.22 -9.64 -12.12
CA LEU A 59 8.90 -9.79 -10.70
C LEU A 59 7.98 -10.99 -10.50
N GLU A 60 8.51 -12.06 -9.95
CA GLU A 60 7.76 -13.30 -9.74
C GLU A 60 7.39 -13.52 -8.26
N GLY A 61 6.31 -14.27 -8.05
CA GLY A 61 5.89 -14.71 -6.72
C GLY A 61 5.12 -13.66 -5.92
N ASP A 62 5.35 -13.69 -4.62
CA ASP A 62 4.70 -12.82 -3.65
C ASP A 62 5.72 -11.83 -3.09
N TYR A 63 5.37 -10.56 -3.02
CA TYR A 63 6.26 -9.51 -2.52
C TYR A 63 5.47 -8.29 -2.04
N VAL A 64 6.17 -7.45 -1.32
CA VAL A 64 5.69 -6.13 -0.90
C VAL A 64 6.28 -5.08 -1.83
N ILE A 65 5.49 -4.10 -2.26
CA ILE A 65 5.98 -2.88 -2.88
C ILE A 65 5.88 -1.77 -1.85
N ASN A 66 6.98 -1.02 -1.66
CA ASN A 66 6.99 0.18 -0.85
C ASN A 66 7.39 1.39 -1.70
N VAL A 67 6.54 2.40 -1.71
CA VAL A 67 6.77 3.69 -2.39
C VAL A 67 7.42 4.63 -1.41
N TRP A 68 8.61 5.14 -1.76
CA TRP A 68 9.43 5.94 -0.88
C TRP A 68 10.23 7.01 -1.62
N ALA A 69 10.77 7.96 -0.87
CA ALA A 69 11.70 8.96 -1.40
C ALA A 69 12.67 9.45 -0.31
N SER A 70 13.83 9.98 -0.72
CA SER A 70 14.83 10.53 0.20
C SER A 70 14.32 11.77 0.93
N TRP A 71 13.47 12.57 0.31
CA TRP A 71 12.84 13.77 0.88
C TRP A 71 11.69 13.45 1.86
N CYS A 72 11.24 12.20 1.94
CA CYS A 72 10.10 11.78 2.74
C CYS A 72 10.51 11.49 4.20
N ILE A 73 10.06 12.31 5.14
CA ILE A 73 10.38 12.14 6.57
C ILE A 73 9.73 10.89 7.15
N THR A 74 8.47 10.63 6.81
CA THR A 74 7.71 9.46 7.29
C THR A 74 8.26 8.16 6.74
N CYS A 75 8.81 8.15 5.52
CA CYS A 75 9.53 7.00 4.98
C CYS A 75 10.75 6.61 5.86
N ARG A 76 11.42 7.60 6.46
CA ARG A 76 12.52 7.34 7.39
C ARG A 76 12.04 6.75 8.71
N ILE A 77 10.83 7.08 9.14
CA ILE A 77 10.24 6.53 10.38
C ILE A 77 9.92 5.04 10.20
N GLU A 78 9.33 4.65 9.07
CA GLU A 78 8.97 3.24 8.80
C GLU A 78 10.17 2.36 8.41
N HIS A 79 11.27 2.96 7.93
CA HIS A 79 12.39 2.24 7.34
C HIS A 79 13.00 1.13 8.23
N PRO A 80 13.17 1.31 9.55
CA PRO A 80 13.63 0.23 10.44
C PRO A 80 12.67 -0.96 10.46
N TYR A 81 11.36 -0.72 10.30
CA TYR A 81 10.37 -1.77 10.24
C TYR A 81 10.47 -2.55 8.93
N LEU A 82 10.60 -1.87 7.78
CA LEU A 82 10.87 -2.51 6.49
C LEU A 82 12.15 -3.36 6.54
N ALA A 83 13.21 -2.85 7.17
CA ALA A 83 14.44 -3.63 7.34
C ALA A 83 14.24 -4.90 8.17
N SER A 84 13.35 -4.87 9.18
CA SER A 84 13.00 -6.05 9.95
C SER A 84 12.18 -7.07 9.14
N LEU A 85 11.24 -6.61 8.32
CA LEU A 85 10.47 -7.47 7.40
C LEU A 85 11.40 -8.17 6.40
N ALA A 86 12.28 -7.42 5.76
CA ALA A 86 13.27 -7.97 4.82
C ALA A 86 14.18 -9.02 5.49
N LYS A 87 14.64 -8.75 6.72
CA LYS A 87 15.45 -9.69 7.50
C LYS A 87 14.68 -10.98 7.84
N ASN A 88 13.38 -10.90 7.99
CA ASN A 88 12.49 -12.03 8.24
C ASN A 88 12.07 -12.77 6.94
N GLY A 89 12.68 -12.40 5.79
CA GLY A 89 12.49 -13.08 4.53
C GLY A 89 11.32 -12.58 3.68
N ILE A 90 10.69 -11.46 4.04
CA ILE A 90 9.67 -10.82 3.21
C ILE A 90 10.37 -10.11 2.04
N PRO A 91 10.12 -10.47 0.78
CA PRO A 91 10.66 -9.77 -0.38
C PRO A 91 10.04 -8.38 -0.50
N ILE A 92 10.88 -7.34 -0.58
CA ILE A 92 10.41 -5.96 -0.70
C ILE A 92 11.01 -5.33 -1.95
N ILE A 93 10.15 -4.76 -2.79
CA ILE A 93 10.49 -3.97 -3.97
C ILE A 93 10.30 -2.50 -3.64
N GLY A 94 11.33 -1.69 -3.82
CA GLY A 94 11.23 -0.24 -3.62
C GLY A 94 10.83 0.47 -4.91
N ILE A 95 9.87 1.38 -4.84
CA ILE A 95 9.61 2.39 -5.88
C ILE A 95 10.11 3.72 -5.36
N ASN A 96 11.24 4.18 -5.90
CA ASN A 96 11.78 5.50 -5.58
C ASN A 96 11.02 6.57 -6.38
N TYR A 97 10.16 7.32 -5.67
CA TYR A 97 9.12 8.17 -6.24
C TYR A 97 9.55 9.62 -6.31
N LYS A 98 9.59 10.19 -7.53
CA LYS A 98 9.88 11.62 -7.78
C LYS A 98 11.09 12.13 -6.98
N ASP A 99 12.18 11.41 -7.09
CA ASP A 99 13.39 11.63 -6.29
C ASP A 99 14.64 11.66 -7.18
N GLU A 100 15.65 12.37 -6.73
CA GLU A 100 16.94 12.40 -7.43
C GLU A 100 17.73 11.13 -7.13
N LYS A 101 18.30 10.51 -8.17
CA LYS A 101 19.07 9.25 -8.05
C LYS A 101 20.18 9.33 -7.00
N ILE A 102 20.90 10.45 -6.96
CA ILE A 102 22.02 10.66 -6.03
C ILE A 102 21.52 10.69 -4.61
N ASP A 103 20.46 11.46 -4.33
CA ASP A 103 19.90 11.61 -2.98
C ASP A 103 19.33 10.29 -2.47
N ALA A 104 18.65 9.55 -3.34
CA ALA A 104 18.12 8.22 -3.02
C ALA A 104 19.22 7.21 -2.69
N LEU A 105 20.32 7.18 -3.46
CA LEU A 105 21.46 6.30 -3.20
C LEU A 105 22.20 6.66 -1.91
N GLU A 106 22.41 7.94 -1.64
CA GLU A 106 23.00 8.42 -0.38
C GLU A 106 22.12 8.05 0.82
N TRP A 107 20.80 8.21 0.67
CA TRP A 107 19.84 7.85 1.69
C TRP A 107 19.89 6.35 2.03
N LEU A 108 19.86 5.46 1.02
CA LEU A 108 19.99 4.01 1.22
C LEU A 108 21.35 3.62 1.81
N SER A 109 22.43 4.29 1.40
CA SER A 109 23.76 4.08 1.98
C SER A 109 23.82 4.43 3.46
N LYS A 110 23.10 5.49 3.86
CA LYS A 110 23.09 6.00 5.24
C LYS A 110 22.21 5.18 6.17
N TYR A 111 21.04 4.75 5.70
CA TYR A 111 20.01 4.12 6.55
C TYR A 111 19.88 2.61 6.32
N GLY A 112 20.62 2.05 5.36
CA GLY A 112 20.50 0.66 4.94
C GLY A 112 19.55 0.48 3.76
N ASN A 113 19.59 -0.70 3.13
CA ASN A 113 18.73 -1.03 1.98
C ASN A 113 17.92 -2.29 2.28
N PRO A 114 16.60 -2.19 2.56
CA PRO A 114 15.74 -3.33 2.80
C PRO A 114 15.21 -3.96 1.49
N TYR A 115 15.41 -3.30 0.35
CA TYR A 115 14.81 -3.68 -0.92
C TYR A 115 15.68 -4.70 -1.67
N GLN A 116 15.04 -5.73 -2.23
CA GLN A 116 15.69 -6.64 -3.17
C GLN A 116 16.07 -5.91 -4.46
N VAL A 117 15.16 -5.07 -4.94
CA VAL A 117 15.38 -4.17 -6.06
C VAL A 117 14.65 -2.86 -5.79
N THR A 118 15.24 -1.75 -6.25
CA THR A 118 14.57 -0.46 -6.26
C THR A 118 14.50 0.06 -7.68
N VAL A 119 13.29 0.34 -8.16
CA VAL A 119 13.06 1.00 -9.44
C VAL A 119 12.95 2.51 -9.24
N GLN A 120 13.47 3.28 -10.20
CA GLN A 120 13.41 4.73 -10.17
C GLN A 120 12.19 5.23 -10.96
N ASP A 121 11.17 5.66 -10.28
CA ASP A 121 10.00 6.32 -10.89
C ASP A 121 10.13 7.85 -10.76
N TYR A 122 11.12 8.39 -11.47
CA TYR A 122 11.44 9.82 -11.45
C TYR A 122 10.25 10.72 -11.82
N LYS A 123 9.44 10.28 -12.78
CA LYS A 123 8.25 11.02 -13.22
C LYS A 123 7.02 10.76 -12.35
N GLY A 124 7.04 9.70 -11.55
CA GLY A 124 5.90 9.26 -10.75
C GLY A 124 4.78 8.63 -11.58
N THR A 125 5.11 8.10 -12.77
CA THR A 125 4.11 7.53 -13.69
C THR A 125 3.59 6.20 -13.17
N LEU A 126 4.49 5.29 -12.74
CA LEU A 126 4.09 4.01 -12.17
C LEU A 126 3.28 4.21 -10.88
N ALA A 127 3.75 5.09 -10.01
CA ALA A 127 3.05 5.43 -8.78
C ALA A 127 1.63 5.95 -9.06
N LEU A 128 1.47 6.83 -10.06
CA LEU A 128 0.16 7.34 -10.48
C LEU A 128 -0.75 6.22 -11.01
N ASP A 129 -0.22 5.31 -11.84
CA ASP A 129 -0.97 4.18 -12.39
C ASP A 129 -1.40 3.19 -11.30
N MET A 130 -0.65 3.11 -10.21
CA MET A 130 -1.00 2.34 -9.01
C MET A 130 -1.99 3.05 -8.08
N GLY A 131 -2.31 4.31 -8.34
CA GLY A 131 -3.20 5.13 -7.50
C GLY A 131 -2.52 5.76 -6.29
N VAL A 132 -1.18 5.84 -6.29
CA VAL A 132 -0.41 6.45 -5.20
C VAL A 132 -0.72 7.93 -5.08
N THR A 133 -1.01 8.37 -3.87
CA THR A 133 -1.30 9.77 -3.52
C THR A 133 -0.06 10.49 -2.98
N GLY A 134 0.87 9.73 -2.40
CA GLY A 134 2.10 10.27 -1.81
C GLY A 134 3.10 9.19 -1.40
N ALA A 135 4.03 9.55 -0.52
CA ALA A 135 4.96 8.61 0.09
C ALA A 135 4.97 8.83 1.62
N PRO A 136 5.01 7.78 2.44
CA PRO A 136 5.11 6.37 2.03
C PRO A 136 3.74 5.74 1.74
N GLU A 137 3.73 4.75 0.85
CA GLU A 137 2.60 3.85 0.63
C GLU A 137 3.11 2.43 0.41
N THR A 138 2.35 1.44 0.86
CA THR A 138 2.77 0.03 0.81
C THR A 138 1.69 -0.82 0.18
N PHE A 139 2.09 -1.70 -0.74
CA PHE A 139 1.22 -2.62 -1.47
C PHE A 139 1.66 -4.06 -1.22
N LEU A 140 0.70 -4.95 -1.05
CA LEU A 140 0.92 -6.39 -1.02
C LEU A 140 0.60 -6.97 -2.39
N VAL A 141 1.56 -7.67 -2.98
CA VAL A 141 1.40 -8.30 -4.30
C VAL A 141 1.43 -9.81 -4.15
N ASN A 142 0.39 -10.47 -4.67
CA ASN A 142 0.29 -11.91 -4.74
C ASN A 142 0.19 -12.34 -6.20
N LYS A 143 1.24 -12.97 -6.72
CA LYS A 143 1.30 -13.50 -8.10
C LYS A 143 0.90 -12.47 -9.16
N GLY A 144 1.49 -11.27 -9.09
CA GLY A 144 1.30 -10.19 -10.05
C GLY A 144 0.04 -9.34 -9.85
N LYS A 145 -0.73 -9.59 -8.78
CA LYS A 145 -1.90 -8.79 -8.42
C LYS A 145 -1.67 -8.05 -7.11
N ILE A 146 -2.01 -6.79 -7.07
CA ILE A 146 -2.13 -6.04 -5.83
C ILE A 146 -3.37 -6.53 -5.11
N VAL A 147 -3.24 -6.94 -3.85
CA VAL A 147 -4.31 -7.54 -3.04
C VAL A 147 -4.60 -6.76 -1.76
N ALA A 148 -3.70 -5.86 -1.40
CA ALA A 148 -3.89 -4.86 -0.34
C ALA A 148 -2.99 -3.66 -0.60
N HIS A 149 -3.46 -2.50 -0.17
CA HIS A 149 -2.76 -1.24 -0.22
C HIS A 149 -2.96 -0.48 1.08
N TYR A 150 -1.92 0.20 1.56
CA TYR A 150 -1.99 1.06 2.73
C TYR A 150 -1.32 2.41 2.44
N GLU A 151 -2.08 3.49 2.69
CA GLU A 151 -1.61 4.87 2.60
C GLU A 151 -1.04 5.32 3.94
N GLY A 152 0.26 5.59 3.99
CA GLY A 152 0.97 6.04 5.18
C GLY A 152 2.08 5.09 5.64
N GLU A 153 2.69 5.42 6.78
CA GLU A 153 3.79 4.63 7.32
C GLU A 153 3.33 3.30 7.88
N ILE A 154 4.06 2.23 7.58
CA ILE A 154 3.82 0.92 8.16
C ILE A 154 4.64 0.73 9.44
N ASN A 155 4.03 0.00 10.37
CA ASN A 155 4.62 -0.46 11.61
C ASN A 155 4.01 -1.81 11.99
N ASP A 156 4.42 -2.39 13.11
CA ASP A 156 3.92 -3.69 13.57
C ASP A 156 2.38 -3.72 13.71
N TYR A 157 1.78 -2.65 14.20
CA TYR A 157 0.32 -2.57 14.35
C TYR A 157 -0.39 -2.57 12.99
N VAL A 158 0.03 -1.71 12.07
CA VAL A 158 -0.54 -1.64 10.71
C VAL A 158 -0.35 -2.96 9.98
N TRP A 159 0.85 -3.54 10.06
CA TRP A 159 1.15 -4.81 9.43
C TRP A 159 0.19 -5.92 9.87
N ASN A 160 0.02 -6.07 11.19
CA ASN A 160 -0.84 -7.08 11.77
C ASN A 160 -2.33 -6.87 11.49
N GLN A 161 -2.75 -5.63 11.26
CA GLN A 161 -4.16 -5.32 10.96
C GLN A 161 -4.49 -5.37 9.48
N VAL A 162 -3.57 -4.96 8.60
CA VAL A 162 -3.83 -4.76 7.17
C VAL A 162 -3.30 -5.92 6.32
N PHE A 163 -2.05 -6.33 6.54
CA PHE A 163 -1.36 -7.25 5.64
C PHE A 163 -1.35 -8.70 6.13
N ASP A 164 -1.06 -8.92 7.40
CA ASP A 164 -0.92 -10.28 7.96
C ASP A 164 -2.17 -11.15 7.77
N PRO A 165 -3.40 -10.66 7.95
CA PRO A 165 -4.60 -11.46 7.70
C PRO A 165 -4.67 -11.98 6.25
N ILE A 166 -4.31 -11.16 5.27
CA ILE A 166 -4.32 -11.53 3.85
C ILE A 166 -3.18 -12.49 3.53
N ILE A 167 -1.99 -12.25 4.11
CA ILE A 167 -0.83 -13.14 3.97
C ILE A 167 -1.16 -14.54 4.46
N GLN A 168 -1.81 -14.66 5.61
CA GLN A 168 -2.22 -15.95 6.17
C GLN A 168 -3.32 -16.61 5.36
N GLU A 169 -4.37 -15.87 4.97
CA GLU A 169 -5.48 -16.38 4.15
C GLU A 169 -4.97 -16.94 2.82
N ARG A 170 -4.06 -16.22 2.14
CA ARG A 170 -3.53 -16.61 0.83
C ARG A 170 -2.31 -17.52 0.89
N GLY A 171 -1.76 -17.74 2.08
CA GLY A 171 -0.58 -18.58 2.29
C GLY A 171 0.68 -18.05 1.62
N MET A 172 0.87 -16.74 1.65
CA MET A 172 2.02 -16.05 1.05
C MET A 172 3.30 -16.21 1.88
N PHE A 173 4.45 -16.02 1.23
CA PHE A 173 5.80 -16.05 1.87
C PHE A 173 6.15 -17.37 2.59
N LYS A 174 5.67 -18.50 2.07
CA LYS A 174 5.95 -19.85 2.62
C LYS A 174 7.13 -20.50 1.93
#